data_f3b1b7290301bbd0f32c96850307bab6
#
_entry.id   f3b1b7290301bbd0f32c96850307bab6
#
_cell.length_a   1.000
_cell.length_b   1.000
_cell.length_c   1.000
_cell.angle_alpha   90.00
_cell.angle_beta   90.00
_cell.angle_gamma   90.00
#
_symmetry.space_group_name_H-M   'P 1'
#
loop_
_entity.id
_entity.type
_entity.pdbx_description
1 polymer ?
#
loop_
_entity_poly.entity_id
_entity_poly.type
_entity_poly.pdbx_seq_one_letter_code
_entity_poly.pdbx_strand_id
1 'polypeptide(L)'
;IVILDDLSHLSIQQQQKYLTHYQDMMNHQHIHGANLSFSAEAYIKAGGFEPIPCHEDVSLIEKFIKQCCKITWSNLVRVTTSSRLNGRAPEGLSYFLKHL
;
A
#
# COMPACT_ATOMS: atom_id res chain seq x y z
N ILE A 1 -4.24 -4.13 5.17
CA ILE A 1 -5.22 -3.03 5.03
C ILE A 1 -4.69 -1.78 5.70
N VAL A 2 -4.85 -0.66 5.04
CA VAL A 2 -4.50 0.67 5.55
C VAL A 2 -5.77 1.51 5.64
N ILE A 3 -6.03 2.07 6.82
CA ILE A 3 -7.22 2.87 7.10
C ILE A 3 -6.79 4.35 7.10
N LEU A 4 -7.52 5.19 6.40
CA LEU A 4 -7.28 6.62 6.43
C LEU A 4 -7.89 7.23 7.70
N ASP A 5 -7.16 8.15 8.32
CA ASP A 5 -7.55 8.78 9.58
C ASP A 5 -8.77 9.71 9.43
N ASP A 6 -8.86 10.41 8.31
CA ASP A 6 -9.93 11.37 8.03
C ASP A 6 -10.05 11.57 6.53
N LEU A 7 -11.28 11.53 6.02
CA LEU A 7 -11.58 11.78 4.61
C LEU A 7 -12.26 13.13 4.38
N SER A 8 -12.50 13.92 5.43
CA SER A 8 -13.32 15.13 5.35
C SER A 8 -12.75 16.20 4.41
N HIS A 9 -11.42 16.23 4.20
CA HIS A 9 -10.79 17.20 3.30
C HIS A 9 -10.81 16.77 1.83
N LEU A 10 -11.30 15.58 1.53
CA LEU A 10 -11.52 15.12 0.16
C LEU A 10 -12.93 15.53 -0.27
N SER A 11 -13.11 15.77 -1.57
CA SER A 11 -14.47 16.00 -2.11
C SER A 11 -15.32 14.74 -1.94
N ILE A 12 -16.66 14.89 -1.95
CA ILE A 12 -17.57 13.75 -1.87
C ILE A 12 -17.30 12.76 -3.01
N GLN A 13 -17.02 13.26 -4.21
CA GLN A 13 -16.69 12.41 -5.35
C GLN A 13 -15.39 11.62 -5.13
N GLN A 14 -14.36 12.25 -4.57
CA GLN A 14 -13.10 11.59 -4.25
C GLN A 14 -13.29 10.53 -3.17
N GLN A 15 -14.07 10.82 -2.13
CA GLN A 15 -14.41 9.85 -1.08
C GLN A 15 -15.11 8.63 -1.67
N GLN A 16 -16.09 8.83 -2.54
CA GLN A 16 -16.83 7.74 -3.17
C GLN A 16 -15.93 6.90 -4.08
N LYS A 17 -15.08 7.54 -4.87
CA LYS A 17 -14.13 6.84 -5.73
C LYS A 17 -13.16 6.00 -4.91
N TYR A 18 -12.63 6.55 -3.82
CA TYR A 18 -11.73 5.80 -2.95
C TYR A 18 -12.41 4.58 -2.35
N LEU A 19 -13.61 4.75 -1.77
CA LEU A 19 -14.35 3.66 -1.14
C LEU A 19 -14.76 2.57 -2.15
N THR A 20 -15.05 2.95 -3.39
CA THR A 20 -15.36 1.99 -4.45
C THR A 20 -14.11 1.22 -4.89
N HIS A 21 -12.97 1.89 -4.98
CA HIS A 21 -11.71 1.28 -5.41
C HIS A 21 -11.12 0.35 -4.34
N TYR A 22 -11.17 0.77 -3.07
CA TYR A 22 -10.49 0.07 -1.99
C TYR A 22 -11.32 -1.10 -1.47
N GLN A 23 -10.73 -2.29 -1.43
CA GLN A 23 -11.38 -3.53 -1.00
C GLN A 23 -10.89 -3.93 0.40
N ASP A 24 -11.72 -3.71 1.42
CA ASP A 24 -11.45 -4.15 2.79
C ASP A 24 -11.97 -5.58 2.97
N MET A 25 -11.21 -6.54 2.48
CA MET A 25 -11.60 -7.95 2.49
C MET A 25 -10.36 -8.85 2.47
N MET A 26 -10.56 -10.12 2.81
CA MET A 26 -9.51 -11.13 2.65
C MET A 26 -9.17 -11.29 1.16
N ASN A 27 -7.90 -11.60 0.88
CA ASN A 27 -7.39 -11.77 -0.47
C ASN A 27 -7.49 -10.51 -1.34
N HIS A 28 -7.50 -9.32 -0.71
CA HIS A 28 -7.32 -8.07 -1.43
C HIS A 28 -5.96 -8.07 -2.12
N GLN A 29 -5.74 -7.19 -3.06
CA GLN A 29 -4.46 -7.10 -3.76
C GLN A 29 -3.81 -5.73 -3.54
N HIS A 30 -4.14 -5.06 -2.44
CA HIS A 30 -3.58 -3.76 -2.11
C HIS A 30 -2.20 -3.93 -1.47
N ILE A 31 -1.21 -3.18 -1.95
CA ILE A 31 0.15 -3.16 -1.44
C ILE A 31 0.41 -1.79 -0.82
N HIS A 32 0.73 -1.80 0.47
CA HIS A 32 1.05 -0.58 1.21
C HIS A 32 2.32 -0.79 2.03
N GLY A 33 3.32 0.05 1.82
CA GLY A 33 4.55 0.03 2.62
C GLY A 33 4.29 0.23 4.12
N ALA A 34 3.20 0.93 4.46
CA ALA A 34 2.81 1.16 5.86
C ALA A 34 2.30 -0.10 6.56
N ASN A 35 1.90 -1.12 5.82
CA ASN A 35 1.37 -2.38 6.38
C ASN A 35 1.90 -3.58 5.58
N LEU A 36 3.19 -3.83 5.72
CA LEU A 36 3.90 -4.86 4.98
C LEU A 36 4.82 -5.60 5.94
N SER A 37 4.69 -6.92 6.04
CA SER A 37 5.49 -7.76 6.91
C SER A 37 6.10 -8.91 6.13
N PHE A 38 7.35 -9.24 6.40
CA PHE A 38 8.06 -10.32 5.75
C PHE A 38 9.20 -10.82 6.62
N SER A 39 9.70 -12.04 6.36
CA SER A 39 10.85 -12.55 7.06
C SER A 39 12.15 -11.92 6.54
N ALA A 40 13.16 -11.82 7.41
CA ALA A 40 14.47 -11.33 6.99
C ALA A 40 15.09 -12.23 5.92
N GLU A 41 14.87 -13.55 6.01
CA GLU A 41 15.36 -14.49 5.02
C GLU A 41 14.77 -14.22 3.64
N ALA A 42 13.46 -14.05 3.54
CA ALA A 42 12.82 -13.75 2.26
C ALA A 42 13.30 -12.43 1.68
N TYR A 43 13.45 -11.40 2.54
CA TYR A 43 13.95 -10.09 2.14
C TYR A 43 15.36 -10.17 1.53
N ILE A 44 16.26 -10.90 2.20
CA ILE A 44 17.64 -11.05 1.73
C ILE A 44 17.67 -11.82 0.40
N LYS A 45 16.90 -12.89 0.27
CA LYS A 45 16.81 -13.66 -0.99
C LYS A 45 16.27 -12.84 -2.15
N ALA A 46 15.33 -11.93 -1.86
CA ALA A 46 14.79 -11.03 -2.87
C ALA A 46 15.74 -9.91 -3.29
N GLY A 47 16.83 -9.70 -2.54
CA GLY A 47 17.77 -8.62 -2.79
C GLY A 47 17.37 -7.29 -2.18
N GLY A 48 16.35 -7.28 -1.31
CA GLY A 48 15.90 -6.10 -0.59
C GLY A 48 15.10 -5.12 -1.45
N PHE A 49 14.83 -3.95 -0.88
CA PHE A 49 14.18 -2.86 -1.59
C PHE A 49 15.08 -2.28 -2.68
N GLU A 50 14.49 -1.94 -3.82
CA GLU A 50 15.19 -1.19 -4.84
C GLU A 50 15.27 0.29 -4.43
N PRO A 51 16.40 0.98 -4.71
CA PRO A 51 16.56 2.40 -4.38
C PRO A 51 15.84 3.28 -5.40
N ILE A 52 14.53 3.16 -5.48
CA ILE A 52 13.68 3.92 -6.38
C ILE A 52 12.83 4.92 -5.58
N PRO A 53 12.42 6.06 -6.18
CA PRO A 53 11.75 7.13 -5.44
C PRO A 53 10.34 6.77 -4.97
N CYS A 54 9.68 5.78 -5.60
CA CYS A 54 8.35 5.32 -5.22
C CYS A 54 8.13 3.90 -5.72
N HIS A 55 7.06 3.25 -5.22
CA HIS A 55 6.68 1.88 -5.58
C HIS A 55 7.71 0.81 -5.22
N GLU A 56 8.60 1.09 -4.25
CA GLU A 56 9.57 0.12 -3.76
C GLU A 56 8.90 -1.08 -3.10
N ASP A 57 7.73 -0.87 -2.49
CA ASP A 57 6.91 -1.92 -1.89
C ASP A 57 6.34 -2.85 -2.97
N VAL A 58 5.81 -2.31 -4.05
CA VAL A 58 5.30 -3.09 -5.19
C VAL A 58 6.42 -3.90 -5.81
N SER A 59 7.59 -3.29 -6.03
CA SER A 59 8.77 -3.97 -6.58
C SER A 59 9.19 -5.14 -5.70
N LEU A 60 9.21 -4.97 -4.38
CA LEU A 60 9.57 -6.03 -3.44
C LEU A 60 8.58 -7.19 -3.51
N ILE A 61 7.28 -6.91 -3.54
CA ILE A 61 6.25 -7.95 -3.64
C ILE A 61 6.39 -8.73 -4.96
N GLU A 62 6.68 -8.05 -6.06
CA GLU A 62 6.92 -8.71 -7.35
C GLU A 62 8.11 -9.67 -7.27
N LYS A 63 9.18 -9.30 -6.57
CA LYS A 63 10.33 -10.17 -6.34
C LYS A 63 9.95 -11.41 -5.52
N PHE A 64 9.13 -11.25 -4.48
CA PHE A 64 8.63 -12.38 -3.70
C PHE A 64 7.79 -13.32 -4.54
N ILE A 65 6.93 -12.80 -5.40
CA ILE A 65 6.12 -13.62 -6.33
C ILE A 65 7.02 -14.42 -7.28
N LYS A 66 8.04 -13.80 -7.86
CA LYS A 66 8.99 -14.46 -8.74
C LYS A 66 9.75 -15.59 -8.04
N GLN A 67 9.98 -15.47 -6.74
CA GLN A 67 10.66 -16.50 -5.94
C GLN A 67 9.69 -17.53 -5.36
N CYS A 68 8.44 -17.50 -5.77
CA CYS A 68 7.40 -18.43 -5.29
C CYS A 68 7.18 -18.38 -3.78
N CYS A 69 7.39 -17.22 -3.16
CA CYS A 69 7.09 -17.01 -1.76
C CYS A 69 5.58 -17.03 -1.52
N LYS A 70 5.16 -17.62 -0.39
CA LYS A 70 3.76 -17.57 0.01
C LYS A 70 3.42 -16.19 0.54
N ILE A 71 2.38 -15.56 -0.03
CA ILE A 71 1.91 -14.23 0.37
C ILE A 71 0.49 -14.34 0.91
N THR A 72 0.25 -13.74 2.08
CA THR A 72 -1.08 -13.65 2.67
C THR A 72 -1.59 -12.21 2.53
N TRP A 73 -2.73 -12.05 1.90
CA TRP A 73 -3.42 -10.77 1.69
C TRP A 73 -4.56 -10.66 2.69
N SER A 74 -4.27 -10.17 3.88
CA SER A 74 -5.20 -10.20 5.01
C SER A 74 -5.78 -8.83 5.30
N ASN A 75 -7.06 -8.77 5.65
CA ASN A 75 -7.68 -7.58 6.21
C ASN A 75 -7.74 -7.59 7.74
N LEU A 76 -7.13 -8.60 8.37
CA LEU A 76 -7.12 -8.73 9.84
C LEU A 76 -6.06 -7.84 10.50
N VAL A 77 -4.92 -7.63 9.82
CA VAL A 77 -3.88 -6.72 10.28
C VAL A 77 -4.15 -5.35 9.65
N ARG A 78 -4.40 -4.36 10.50
CA ARG A 78 -4.89 -3.05 10.07
C ARG A 78 -4.03 -1.95 10.68
N VAL A 79 -3.68 -0.97 9.89
CA VAL A 79 -2.96 0.24 10.35
C VAL A 79 -3.70 1.48 9.87
N THR A 80 -3.58 2.55 10.62
CA THR A 80 -4.17 3.85 10.27
C THR A 80 -3.06 4.77 9.78
N THR A 81 -3.30 5.46 8.67
CA THR A 81 -2.36 6.41 8.10
C THR A 81 -3.04 7.74 7.79
N SER A 82 -2.23 8.77 7.59
CA SER A 82 -2.72 10.11 7.24
C SER A 82 -3.25 10.13 5.82
N SER A 83 -4.38 10.80 5.63
CA SER A 83 -4.98 11.09 4.32
C SER A 83 -4.50 12.41 3.72
N ARG A 84 -3.41 12.98 4.24
CA ARG A 84 -2.86 14.25 3.74
C ARG A 84 -2.58 14.21 2.25
N LEU A 85 -2.75 15.37 1.59
CA LEU A 85 -2.52 15.48 0.15
C LEU A 85 -1.08 15.84 -0.22
N ASN A 86 -0.25 16.22 0.76
CA ASN A 86 1.17 16.54 0.57
C ASN A 86 2.01 15.50 1.31
N GLY A 87 2.49 14.50 0.59
CA GLY A 87 3.34 13.45 1.13
C GLY A 87 4.78 13.55 0.65
N ARG A 88 5.66 12.72 1.21
CA ARG A 88 7.08 12.69 0.85
C ARG A 88 7.33 12.01 -0.49
N ALA A 89 6.61 10.93 -0.77
CA ALA A 89 6.79 10.17 -2.00
C ALA A 89 6.10 10.87 -3.18
N PRO A 90 6.79 11.09 -4.31
CA PRO A 90 6.21 11.81 -5.46
C PRO A 90 4.95 11.15 -6.02
N GLU A 91 4.85 9.83 -5.97
CA GLU A 91 3.71 9.06 -6.48
C GLU A 91 3.12 8.12 -5.42
N GLY A 92 3.19 8.53 -4.14
CA GLY A 92 2.65 7.77 -3.03
C GLY A 92 1.16 8.00 -2.82
N LEU A 93 0.68 7.66 -1.61
CA LEU A 93 -0.74 7.78 -1.24
C LEU A 93 -1.30 9.19 -1.44
N SER A 94 -0.53 10.22 -1.08
CA SER A 94 -0.97 11.61 -1.24
C SER A 94 -1.24 11.96 -2.70
N TYR A 95 -0.35 11.52 -3.60
CA TYR A 95 -0.52 11.71 -5.04
C TYR A 95 -1.77 10.98 -5.53
N PHE A 96 -1.96 9.73 -5.10
CA PHE A 96 -3.14 8.94 -5.46
C PHE A 96 -4.43 9.64 -5.02
N LEU A 97 -4.47 10.15 -3.77
CA LEU A 97 -5.66 10.84 -3.25
C LEU A 97 -5.97 12.12 -4.00
N LYS A 98 -4.96 12.88 -4.42
CA LYS A 98 -5.15 14.10 -5.21
C LYS A 98 -5.77 13.83 -6.58
N HIS A 99 -5.48 12.67 -7.15
CA HIS A 99 -5.84 12.33 -8.53
C HIS A 99 -6.97 11.32 -8.64
N LEU A 100 -7.74 11.16 -7.58
CA LEU A 100 -8.95 10.33 -7.59
C LEU A 100 -10.02 10.88 -8.54
#